data_d787fab9721d53d8f3bd2dd915e605fe
#
_entry.id   d787fab9721d53d8f3bd2dd915e605fe
#
_cell.length_a   1.000
_cell.length_b   1.000
_cell.length_c   1.000
_cell.angle_alpha   90.00
_cell.angle_beta   90.00
_cell.angle_gamma   90.00
#
_symmetry.space_group_name_H-M   'P 1'
#
loop_
_entity.id
_entity.type
_entity.pdbx_description
1 polymer ?
#
loop_
_entity_poly.entity_id
_entity_poly.type
_entity_poly.pdbx_seq_one_letter_code
_entity_poly.pdbx_strand_id
1 'polypeptide(L)'
;MGRHAAGESFLHAYCRYGDADTLYCYAADQDHLRHFKEKVRGINESTKCNWIPRSAWSGLTEPGLLFLPGPDLTNLAWLRQTKDLAGFSMCGITHTTASHAAMDAIGSLLTAPLQPWDALICTSQAVKTTVDKILSDYADYLQHRFSMPKKPSTPVQLPVIPLGINCDSFSKHQEEGLRLQWRSKLAIDSHAVVALFVGRLSYHAKSHPQPMFLALEAASKRTGKAIHLIMAGWAHNQAIQDDFVSAAKILCPSVQVTFLDGRKESVRKTSWYAADFFKSLSDNIQETFGLTPVEAMSAGLPVVISNWNGYRETVRDGVNGYLIDTCMPKPNEAPSLAPQYADGTLSYDRYIGYVSQTTAVDIRQCSQACAALVDDAALRAKLSAAAREHARQTYDWRVIIPQYLRLFEQLSSARAGAGQARNAV
;
A
#
# COMPACT_ATOMS: atom_id res chain seq x y z
N MET A 1 9.58 4.84 1.70
CA MET A 1 9.11 4.55 3.06
C MET A 1 7.98 3.53 3.08
N GLY A 2 6.86 3.68 2.36
CA GLY A 2 5.77 2.69 2.39
C GLY A 2 6.21 1.27 2.08
N ARG A 3 7.01 1.06 1.02
CA ARG A 3 7.57 -0.26 0.67
C ARG A 3 8.44 -0.86 1.78
N HIS A 4 9.32 -0.05 2.39
CA HIS A 4 10.17 -0.53 3.48
C HIS A 4 9.35 -0.88 4.73
N ALA A 5 8.41 -0.01 5.12
CA ALA A 5 7.53 -0.27 6.25
C ALA A 5 6.67 -1.53 6.04
N ALA A 6 6.12 -1.72 4.83
CA ALA A 6 5.38 -2.93 4.48
C ALA A 6 6.25 -4.18 4.54
N GLY A 7 7.48 -4.12 4.00
CA GLY A 7 8.43 -5.25 4.02
C GLY A 7 8.88 -5.63 5.44
N GLU A 8 9.18 -4.65 6.28
CA GLU A 8 9.53 -4.90 7.70
C GLU A 8 8.34 -5.47 8.46
N SER A 9 7.14 -4.92 8.25
CA SER A 9 5.92 -5.40 8.88
C SER A 9 5.59 -6.83 8.45
N PHE A 10 5.77 -7.15 7.15
CA PHE A 10 5.61 -8.51 6.64
C PHE A 10 6.61 -9.49 7.26
N LEU A 11 7.91 -9.16 7.28
CA LEU A 11 8.93 -10.01 7.89
C LEU A 11 8.63 -10.27 9.36
N HIS A 12 8.25 -9.23 10.10
CA HIS A 12 7.85 -9.35 11.50
C HIS A 12 6.67 -10.32 11.67
N ALA A 13 5.66 -10.17 10.83
CA ALA A 13 4.48 -11.01 10.87
C ALA A 13 4.78 -12.45 10.46
N TYR A 14 5.60 -12.65 9.43
CA TYR A 14 5.99 -13.98 8.97
C TYR A 14 6.79 -14.74 10.03
N CYS A 15 7.72 -14.06 10.73
CA CYS A 15 8.44 -14.67 11.85
C CYS A 15 7.54 -15.02 13.06
N ARG A 16 6.41 -14.30 13.21
CA ARG A 16 5.53 -14.49 14.36
C ARG A 16 4.38 -15.47 14.09
N TYR A 17 3.87 -15.51 12.88
CA TYR A 17 2.67 -16.26 12.51
C TYR A 17 2.90 -17.28 11.39
N GLY A 18 4.09 -17.33 10.83
CA GLY A 18 4.53 -18.37 9.90
C GLY A 18 4.98 -19.61 10.66
N ASP A 19 5.17 -20.69 9.92
CA ASP A 19 5.49 -22.03 10.42
C ASP A 19 6.94 -22.46 10.14
N ALA A 20 7.78 -21.56 9.60
CA ALA A 20 9.14 -21.87 9.19
C ALA A 20 10.15 -21.81 10.35
N ASP A 21 10.78 -22.92 10.68
CA ASP A 21 11.89 -22.99 11.65
C ASP A 21 13.18 -22.36 11.11
N THR A 22 13.32 -22.30 9.80
CA THR A 22 14.50 -21.78 9.11
C THR A 22 14.09 -20.80 8.01
N LEU A 23 14.67 -19.60 8.05
CA LEU A 23 14.52 -18.60 7.00
C LEU A 23 15.82 -18.47 6.20
N TYR A 24 15.69 -18.33 4.89
CA TYR A 24 16.81 -18.18 3.97
C TYR A 24 16.89 -16.73 3.45
N CYS A 25 18.05 -16.11 3.64
CA CYS A 25 18.33 -14.77 3.14
C CYS A 25 19.07 -14.87 1.79
N TYR A 26 18.37 -14.60 0.68
CA TYR A 26 18.99 -14.49 -0.64
C TYR A 26 19.51 -13.07 -0.85
N ALA A 27 20.80 -12.88 -0.63
CA ALA A 27 21.41 -11.56 -0.59
C ALA A 27 22.82 -11.52 -1.22
N ALA A 28 23.25 -10.30 -1.61
CA ALA A 28 24.54 -10.11 -2.28
C ALA A 28 25.73 -10.38 -1.36
N ASP A 29 25.64 -9.98 -0.10
CA ASP A 29 26.75 -9.99 0.86
C ASP A 29 26.30 -10.37 2.28
N GLN A 30 27.31 -10.56 3.14
CA GLN A 30 27.10 -10.95 4.53
C GLN A 30 26.54 -9.83 5.42
N ASP A 31 26.68 -8.58 5.03
CA ASP A 31 26.13 -7.46 5.79
C ASP A 31 24.60 -7.46 5.71
N HIS A 32 24.06 -7.76 4.55
CA HIS A 32 22.61 -7.99 4.39
C HIS A 32 22.11 -9.17 5.25
N LEU A 33 22.89 -10.27 5.29
CA LEU A 33 22.56 -11.41 6.15
C LEU A 33 22.58 -11.01 7.63
N ARG A 34 23.58 -10.24 8.06
CA ARG A 34 23.70 -9.79 9.46
C ARG A 34 22.46 -8.98 9.87
N HIS A 35 22.10 -7.96 9.08
CA HIS A 35 20.88 -7.16 9.32
C HIS A 35 19.61 -8.01 9.32
N PHE A 36 19.51 -8.98 8.40
CA PHE A 36 18.38 -9.90 8.37
C PHE A 36 18.29 -10.72 9.66
N LYS A 37 19.41 -11.33 10.09
CA LYS A 37 19.50 -12.10 11.33
C LYS A 37 19.14 -11.29 12.57
N GLU A 38 19.65 -10.05 12.66
CA GLU A 38 19.34 -9.15 13.77
C GLU A 38 17.83 -8.86 13.85
N LYS A 39 17.19 -8.57 12.71
CA LYS A 39 15.74 -8.34 12.64
C LYS A 39 14.95 -9.60 13.03
N VAL A 40 15.29 -10.76 12.50
CA VAL A 40 14.59 -12.03 12.79
C VAL A 40 14.74 -12.39 14.27
N ARG A 41 15.95 -12.33 14.81
CA ARG A 41 16.22 -12.64 16.23
C ARG A 41 15.48 -11.71 17.20
N GLY A 42 15.34 -10.42 16.83
CA GLY A 42 14.56 -9.46 17.61
C GLY A 42 13.06 -9.79 17.70
N ILE A 43 12.58 -10.73 16.87
CA ILE A 43 11.17 -11.16 16.82
C ILE A 43 11.01 -12.58 17.39
N ASN A 44 11.85 -13.50 16.94
CA ASN A 44 11.85 -14.90 17.32
C ASN A 44 13.29 -15.43 17.36
N GLU A 45 13.83 -15.61 18.57
CA GLU A 45 15.22 -16.05 18.78
C GLU A 45 15.48 -17.48 18.32
N SER A 46 14.44 -18.33 18.25
CA SER A 46 14.57 -19.73 17.86
C SER A 46 14.67 -19.94 16.34
N THR A 47 14.27 -18.95 15.53
CA THR A 47 14.29 -19.06 14.07
C THR A 47 15.72 -19.07 13.54
N LYS A 48 16.08 -20.12 12.82
CA LYS A 48 17.37 -20.23 12.15
C LYS A 48 17.40 -19.35 10.89
N CYS A 49 18.57 -18.76 10.60
CA CYS A 49 18.75 -17.93 9.41
C CYS A 49 19.95 -18.42 8.61
N ASN A 50 19.72 -18.89 7.40
CA ASN A 50 20.74 -19.32 6.47
C ASN A 50 20.95 -18.29 5.35
N TRP A 51 22.13 -18.25 4.78
CA TRP A 51 22.47 -17.38 3.68
C TRP A 51 22.57 -18.14 2.36
N ILE A 52 21.93 -17.60 1.35
CA ILE A 52 22.14 -18.01 -0.04
C ILE A 52 22.74 -16.81 -0.77
N PRO A 53 24.03 -16.82 -1.12
CA PRO A 53 24.64 -15.76 -1.91
C PRO A 53 23.96 -15.65 -3.28
N ARG A 54 23.81 -14.43 -3.81
CA ARG A 54 23.24 -14.24 -5.16
C ARG A 54 24.00 -15.01 -6.26
N SER A 55 25.34 -15.17 -6.09
CA SER A 55 26.15 -15.96 -6.99
C SER A 55 25.87 -17.48 -6.92
N ALA A 56 25.35 -17.95 -5.79
CA ALA A 56 24.97 -19.36 -5.56
C ALA A 56 23.45 -19.56 -5.64
N TRP A 57 22.79 -18.89 -6.59
CA TRP A 57 21.33 -18.89 -6.75
C TRP A 57 20.71 -20.30 -6.85
N SER A 58 21.47 -21.31 -7.29
CA SER A 58 21.00 -22.70 -7.31
C SER A 58 20.71 -23.26 -5.91
N GLY A 59 21.26 -22.66 -4.85
CA GLY A 59 20.90 -22.97 -3.46
C GLY A 59 19.45 -22.68 -3.11
N LEU A 60 18.71 -21.91 -3.94
CA LEU A 60 17.28 -21.67 -3.78
C LEU A 60 16.43 -22.96 -3.92
N THR A 61 16.99 -24.04 -4.43
CA THR A 61 16.33 -25.37 -4.45
C THR A 61 16.12 -25.91 -3.04
N GLU A 62 16.93 -25.54 -2.07
CA GLU A 62 16.83 -26.00 -0.68
C GLU A 62 15.56 -25.47 0.01
N PRO A 63 15.28 -24.15 0.06
CA PRO A 63 14.01 -23.65 0.56
C PRO A 63 12.85 -23.91 -0.41
N GLY A 64 13.12 -24.14 -1.69
CA GLY A 64 12.14 -24.45 -2.71
C GLY A 64 11.20 -23.31 -3.12
N LEU A 65 11.23 -22.17 -2.42
CA LEU A 65 10.44 -20.98 -2.74
C LEU A 65 11.22 -19.72 -2.37
N LEU A 66 11.19 -18.74 -3.27
CA LEU A 66 11.71 -17.39 -3.03
C LEU A 66 10.60 -16.35 -3.09
N PHE A 67 10.44 -15.60 -2.01
CA PHE A 67 9.58 -14.41 -1.96
C PHE A 67 10.38 -13.15 -2.31
N LEU A 68 9.92 -12.41 -3.32
CA LEU A 68 10.57 -11.21 -3.84
C LEU A 68 9.73 -9.96 -3.51
N PRO A 69 10.34 -8.89 -2.96
CA PRO A 69 9.61 -7.67 -2.60
C PRO A 69 9.38 -6.75 -3.82
N GLY A 70 8.91 -7.31 -4.93
CA GLY A 70 8.65 -6.59 -6.18
C GLY A 70 8.14 -7.51 -7.28
N PRO A 71 7.75 -6.95 -8.44
CA PRO A 71 7.17 -7.71 -9.55
C PRO A 71 8.21 -8.36 -10.47
N ASP A 72 9.51 -8.04 -10.35
CA ASP A 72 10.55 -8.56 -11.25
C ASP A 72 10.94 -9.99 -10.89
N LEU A 73 10.45 -10.94 -11.66
CA LEU A 73 10.78 -12.37 -11.57
C LEU A 73 11.68 -12.83 -12.72
N THR A 74 11.92 -11.99 -13.70
CA THR A 74 12.45 -12.33 -15.03
C THR A 74 13.85 -12.90 -14.97
N ASN A 75 14.78 -12.19 -14.33
CA ASN A 75 16.18 -12.59 -14.30
C ASN A 75 16.40 -13.96 -13.65
N LEU A 76 15.69 -14.21 -12.55
CA LEU A 76 15.76 -15.50 -11.86
C LEU A 76 15.05 -16.63 -12.63
N ALA A 77 14.01 -16.32 -13.40
CA ALA A 77 13.36 -17.30 -14.27
C ALA A 77 14.33 -17.79 -15.36
N TRP A 78 15.07 -16.89 -16.00
CA TRP A 78 16.10 -17.25 -16.98
C TRP A 78 17.25 -18.04 -16.35
N LEU A 79 17.73 -17.66 -15.17
CA LEU A 79 18.75 -18.44 -14.45
C LEU A 79 18.24 -19.83 -14.08
N ARG A 80 17.02 -19.94 -13.54
CA ARG A 80 16.39 -21.22 -13.20
C ARG A 80 16.29 -22.14 -14.41
N GLN A 81 15.94 -21.62 -15.59
CA GLN A 81 15.86 -22.38 -16.83
C GLN A 81 17.20 -23.04 -17.22
N THR A 82 18.34 -22.46 -16.88
CA THR A 82 19.66 -23.02 -17.23
C THR A 82 20.02 -24.32 -16.48
N LYS A 83 19.31 -24.61 -15.38
CA LYS A 83 19.57 -25.81 -14.58
C LYS A 83 18.34 -26.68 -14.43
N ASP A 84 17.31 -26.21 -13.75
CA ASP A 84 16.09 -26.96 -13.48
C ASP A 84 14.91 -26.01 -13.35
N LEU A 85 13.98 -26.09 -14.29
CA LEU A 85 12.76 -25.27 -14.28
C LEU A 85 11.90 -25.50 -13.03
N ALA A 86 11.96 -26.70 -12.44
CA ALA A 86 11.22 -27.09 -11.26
C ALA A 86 12.02 -26.93 -9.95
N GLY A 87 13.23 -26.33 -10.00
CA GLY A 87 14.12 -26.23 -8.84
C GLY A 87 13.51 -25.45 -7.68
N PHE A 88 12.81 -24.35 -7.95
CA PHE A 88 12.14 -23.54 -6.94
C PHE A 88 11.00 -22.72 -7.54
N SER A 89 10.08 -22.32 -6.71
CA SER A 89 9.00 -21.38 -7.05
C SER A 89 9.41 -19.93 -6.75
N MET A 90 8.87 -18.97 -7.49
CA MET A 90 9.06 -17.55 -7.24
C MET A 90 7.71 -16.89 -6.95
N CYS A 91 7.67 -16.06 -5.93
CA CYS A 91 6.50 -15.28 -5.58
C CYS A 91 6.89 -13.81 -5.43
N GLY A 92 6.41 -12.96 -6.34
CA GLY A 92 6.56 -11.50 -6.28
C GLY A 92 5.35 -10.82 -5.65
N ILE A 93 5.50 -9.52 -5.39
CA ILE A 93 4.40 -8.67 -4.92
C ILE A 93 4.43 -7.30 -5.59
N THR A 94 3.28 -6.75 -5.89
CA THR A 94 3.14 -5.40 -6.44
C THR A 94 3.14 -4.34 -5.35
N HIS A 95 3.92 -3.26 -5.55
CA HIS A 95 3.92 -2.07 -4.66
C HIS A 95 3.54 -0.78 -5.40
N THR A 96 3.75 -0.74 -6.69
CA THR A 96 3.29 0.28 -7.63
C THR A 96 3.20 -0.35 -9.01
N THR A 97 2.32 0.17 -9.83
CA THR A 97 2.14 -0.26 -11.22
C THR A 97 2.37 0.87 -12.22
N ALA A 98 2.73 2.07 -11.72
CA ALA A 98 2.76 3.29 -12.53
C ALA A 98 4.16 3.69 -13.05
N SER A 99 5.25 3.03 -12.61
CA SER A 99 6.61 3.32 -13.09
C SER A 99 7.00 2.42 -14.26
N HIS A 100 7.90 2.87 -15.16
CA HIS A 100 8.45 2.08 -16.25
C HIS A 100 8.94 0.71 -15.75
N ALA A 101 9.81 0.70 -14.76
CA ALA A 101 10.39 -0.55 -14.25
C ALA A 101 9.32 -1.54 -13.73
N ALA A 102 8.23 -1.04 -13.14
CA ALA A 102 7.14 -1.91 -12.69
C ALA A 102 6.31 -2.44 -13.88
N MET A 103 6.00 -1.58 -14.85
CA MET A 103 5.26 -1.99 -16.05
C MET A 103 6.06 -2.97 -16.90
N ASP A 104 7.37 -2.73 -17.08
CA ASP A 104 8.26 -3.63 -17.83
C ASP A 104 8.40 -4.99 -17.13
N ALA A 105 8.55 -4.99 -15.81
CA ALA A 105 8.60 -6.22 -15.02
C ALA A 105 7.29 -7.03 -15.12
N ILE A 106 6.13 -6.36 -15.11
CA ILE A 106 4.83 -7.01 -15.31
C ILE A 106 4.70 -7.54 -16.75
N GLY A 107 5.03 -6.71 -17.75
CA GLY A 107 4.98 -7.11 -19.16
C GLY A 107 5.87 -8.32 -19.46
N SER A 108 7.06 -8.37 -18.86
CA SER A 108 8.02 -9.46 -19.04
C SER A 108 7.53 -10.83 -18.52
N LEU A 109 6.45 -10.87 -17.73
CA LEU A 109 5.80 -12.14 -17.35
C LEU A 109 5.24 -12.91 -18.56
N LEU A 110 5.06 -12.27 -19.72
CA LEU A 110 4.62 -12.93 -20.96
C LEU A 110 5.77 -13.56 -21.74
N THR A 111 7.00 -13.10 -21.53
CA THR A 111 8.16 -13.50 -22.35
C THR A 111 9.22 -14.28 -21.58
N ALA A 112 9.24 -14.17 -20.27
CA ALA A 112 10.16 -14.91 -19.41
C ALA A 112 9.70 -16.37 -19.22
N PRO A 113 10.63 -17.33 -18.97
CA PRO A 113 10.32 -18.74 -18.79
C PRO A 113 9.72 -19.05 -17.41
N LEU A 114 8.69 -18.32 -17.06
CA LEU A 114 7.93 -18.49 -15.82
C LEU A 114 7.01 -19.72 -15.93
N GLN A 115 6.59 -20.21 -14.78
CA GLN A 115 5.91 -21.49 -14.67
C GLN A 115 4.57 -21.34 -13.89
N PRO A 116 3.65 -22.32 -13.99
CA PRO A 116 2.40 -22.30 -13.20
C PRO A 116 2.58 -22.33 -11.68
N TRP A 117 3.77 -22.63 -11.21
CA TRP A 117 4.16 -22.56 -9.79
C TRP A 117 4.89 -21.28 -9.41
N ASP A 118 4.82 -20.23 -10.24
CA ASP A 118 5.24 -18.88 -9.92
C ASP A 118 4.01 -17.97 -9.70
N ALA A 119 4.14 -16.95 -8.88
CA ALA A 119 3.05 -16.04 -8.59
C ALA A 119 3.51 -14.56 -8.53
N LEU A 120 2.62 -13.66 -8.89
CA LEU A 120 2.72 -12.24 -8.58
C LEU A 120 1.50 -11.80 -7.77
N ILE A 121 1.68 -11.54 -6.48
CA ILE A 121 0.62 -11.08 -5.59
C ILE A 121 0.22 -9.65 -5.98
N CYS A 122 -1.06 -9.46 -6.25
CA CYS A 122 -1.69 -8.16 -6.40
C CYS A 122 -2.23 -7.71 -5.03
N THR A 123 -1.84 -6.51 -4.56
CA THR A 123 -2.19 -6.05 -3.22
C THR A 123 -3.65 -5.57 -3.10
N SER A 124 -4.37 -5.45 -4.23
CA SER A 124 -5.79 -5.10 -4.32
C SER A 124 -6.37 -5.58 -5.63
N GLN A 125 -7.70 -5.59 -5.75
CA GLN A 125 -8.37 -5.89 -7.01
C GLN A 125 -8.10 -4.80 -8.06
N ALA A 126 -7.99 -3.53 -7.64
CA ALA A 126 -7.61 -2.44 -8.50
C ALA A 126 -6.21 -2.67 -9.13
N VAL A 127 -5.26 -3.13 -8.34
CA VAL A 127 -3.93 -3.52 -8.85
C VAL A 127 -4.02 -4.70 -9.80
N LYS A 128 -4.80 -5.74 -9.46
CA LYS A 128 -5.00 -6.88 -10.35
C LYS A 128 -5.56 -6.45 -11.70
N THR A 129 -6.57 -5.59 -11.71
CA THR A 129 -7.14 -5.03 -12.95
C THR A 129 -6.08 -4.30 -13.78
N THR A 130 -5.19 -3.54 -13.14
CA THR A 130 -4.09 -2.84 -13.84
C THR A 130 -3.07 -3.84 -14.38
N VAL A 131 -2.69 -4.86 -13.62
CA VAL A 131 -1.78 -5.93 -14.05
C VAL A 131 -2.38 -6.69 -15.26
N ASP A 132 -3.64 -7.10 -15.16
CA ASP A 132 -4.36 -7.77 -16.25
C ASP A 132 -4.40 -6.90 -17.52
N LYS A 133 -4.60 -5.58 -17.38
CA LYS A 133 -4.60 -4.63 -18.49
C LYS A 133 -3.22 -4.53 -19.15
N ILE A 134 -2.14 -4.37 -18.37
CA ILE A 134 -0.76 -4.32 -18.89
C ILE A 134 -0.44 -5.59 -19.66
N LEU A 135 -0.74 -6.76 -19.08
CA LEU A 135 -0.51 -8.06 -19.72
C LEU A 135 -1.33 -8.20 -21.00
N SER A 136 -2.61 -7.80 -20.98
CA SER A 136 -3.47 -7.87 -22.16
C SER A 136 -2.96 -7.00 -23.30
N ASP A 137 -2.63 -5.73 -23.02
CA ASP A 137 -2.17 -4.80 -24.06
C ASP A 137 -0.81 -5.25 -24.64
N TYR A 138 0.08 -5.72 -23.79
CA TYR A 138 1.37 -6.22 -24.25
C TYR A 138 1.24 -7.53 -25.04
N ALA A 139 0.33 -8.40 -24.66
CA ALA A 139 0.03 -9.62 -25.40
C ALA A 139 -0.58 -9.32 -26.79
N ASP A 140 -1.44 -8.30 -26.90
CA ASP A 140 -1.97 -7.84 -28.18
C ASP A 140 -0.85 -7.30 -29.09
N TYR A 141 0.06 -6.50 -28.52
CA TYR A 141 1.25 -6.06 -29.24
C TYR A 141 2.11 -7.22 -29.75
N LEU A 142 2.43 -8.19 -28.90
CA LEU A 142 3.25 -9.36 -29.26
C LEU A 142 2.55 -10.19 -30.33
N GLN A 143 1.26 -10.46 -30.21
CA GLN A 143 0.48 -11.18 -31.20
C GLN A 143 0.53 -10.50 -32.56
N HIS A 144 0.31 -9.20 -32.62
CA HIS A 144 0.38 -8.44 -33.87
C HIS A 144 1.80 -8.38 -34.43
N ARG A 145 2.80 -8.06 -33.59
CA ARG A 145 4.20 -7.88 -33.99
C ARG A 145 4.82 -9.16 -34.60
N PHE A 146 4.46 -10.31 -34.08
CA PHE A 146 4.99 -11.60 -34.48
C PHE A 146 4.01 -12.45 -35.30
N SER A 147 2.88 -11.90 -35.69
CA SER A 147 1.80 -12.59 -36.43
C SER A 147 1.43 -13.93 -35.78
N MET A 148 1.33 -13.95 -34.46
CA MET A 148 1.03 -15.16 -33.71
C MET A 148 -0.42 -15.58 -33.93
N PRO A 149 -0.72 -16.88 -34.17
CA PRO A 149 -2.08 -17.37 -34.39
C PRO A 149 -2.97 -17.25 -33.12
N LYS A 150 -2.36 -17.20 -31.96
CA LYS A 150 -3.04 -17.09 -30.67
C LYS A 150 -2.35 -16.03 -29.79
N LYS A 151 -3.16 -15.26 -29.06
CA LYS A 151 -2.69 -14.30 -28.07
C LYS A 151 -1.87 -15.00 -26.99
N PRO A 152 -0.63 -14.58 -26.70
CA PRO A 152 0.17 -15.16 -25.64
C PRO A 152 -0.44 -14.87 -24.26
N SER A 153 -0.23 -15.78 -23.32
CA SER A 153 -0.65 -15.63 -21.92
C SER A 153 0.47 -16.07 -20.98
N THR A 154 0.51 -15.49 -19.81
CA THR A 154 1.45 -15.92 -18.77
C THR A 154 0.89 -17.09 -17.98
N PRO A 155 1.71 -18.07 -17.57
CA PRO A 155 1.31 -19.13 -16.65
C PRO A 155 1.28 -18.67 -15.18
N VAL A 156 1.80 -17.48 -14.87
CA VAL A 156 1.97 -16.96 -13.51
C VAL A 156 0.63 -16.76 -12.83
N GLN A 157 0.50 -17.23 -11.60
CA GLN A 157 -0.69 -17.00 -10.78
C GLN A 157 -0.74 -15.53 -10.32
N LEU A 158 -1.91 -14.91 -10.36
CA LEU A 158 -2.15 -13.51 -9.99
C LEU A 158 -3.15 -13.43 -8.82
N PRO A 159 -2.83 -13.93 -7.62
CA PRO A 159 -3.73 -13.86 -6.49
C PRO A 159 -3.85 -12.43 -5.96
N VAL A 160 -5.03 -12.10 -5.41
CA VAL A 160 -5.22 -10.86 -4.66
C VAL A 160 -5.06 -11.17 -3.18
N ILE A 161 -3.99 -10.65 -2.58
CA ILE A 161 -3.71 -10.75 -1.14
C ILE A 161 -3.37 -9.34 -0.64
N PRO A 162 -4.20 -8.75 0.23
CA PRO A 162 -3.97 -7.41 0.72
C PRO A 162 -2.73 -7.33 1.63
N LEU A 163 -2.22 -6.13 1.83
CA LEU A 163 -1.20 -5.90 2.85
C LEU A 163 -1.83 -6.00 4.24
N GLY A 164 -1.08 -6.57 5.18
CA GLY A 164 -1.49 -6.65 6.57
C GLY A 164 -0.91 -5.55 7.43
N ILE A 165 -1.47 -5.40 8.61
CA ILE A 165 -0.95 -4.58 9.71
C ILE A 165 -0.97 -5.38 11.03
N ASN A 166 -0.18 -4.92 11.99
CA ASN A 166 -0.29 -5.42 13.36
C ASN A 166 -1.34 -4.59 14.11
N CYS A 167 -2.59 -5.07 14.16
CA CYS A 167 -3.69 -4.35 14.80
C CYS A 167 -3.43 -4.11 16.29
N ASP A 168 -2.70 -4.97 16.98
CA ASP A 168 -2.40 -4.79 18.40
C ASP A 168 -1.49 -3.58 18.66
N SER A 169 -0.68 -3.17 17.68
CA SER A 169 0.16 -1.96 17.78
C SER A 169 -0.66 -0.67 17.82
N PHE A 170 -1.89 -0.71 17.31
CA PHE A 170 -2.80 0.42 17.29
C PHE A 170 -3.87 0.34 18.39
N SER A 171 -4.15 -0.84 18.93
CA SER A 171 -5.20 -1.05 19.93
C SER A 171 -4.80 -0.62 21.35
N LYS A 172 -3.51 -0.53 21.64
CA LYS A 172 -3.00 0.07 22.90
C LYS A 172 -3.37 1.54 23.06
N HIS A 173 -4.00 2.08 22.09
CA HIS A 173 -4.25 3.49 21.87
C HIS A 173 -5.58 3.99 22.41
N GLN A 174 -6.30 3.21 23.15
CA GLN A 174 -7.54 3.60 23.82
C GLN A 174 -7.32 4.24 25.21
N GLU A 175 -6.08 4.47 25.60
CA GLU A 175 -5.81 5.09 26.89
C GLU A 175 -6.21 6.57 26.83
N GLU A 176 -7.30 6.89 27.48
CA GLU A 176 -7.86 8.24 27.60
C GLU A 176 -6.80 9.27 28.05
N GLY A 177 -5.87 8.85 28.90
CA GLY A 177 -4.73 9.66 29.32
C GLY A 177 -3.86 10.16 28.18
N LEU A 178 -3.57 9.33 27.17
CA LEU A 178 -2.76 9.74 26.01
C LEU A 178 -3.53 10.67 25.08
N ARG A 179 -4.84 10.49 24.96
CA ARG A 179 -5.70 11.45 24.24
C ARG A 179 -5.64 12.83 24.86
N LEU A 180 -5.81 12.91 26.17
CA LEU A 180 -5.74 14.17 26.93
C LEU A 180 -4.34 14.79 26.83
N GLN A 181 -3.29 14.00 26.96
CA GLN A 181 -1.90 14.45 26.83
C GLN A 181 -1.63 15.07 25.44
N TRP A 182 -2.05 14.41 24.37
CA TRP A 182 -1.85 14.92 23.01
C TRP A 182 -2.66 16.19 22.77
N ARG A 183 -3.92 16.23 23.19
CA ARG A 183 -4.77 17.42 23.02
C ARG A 183 -4.23 18.62 23.81
N SER A 184 -3.78 18.41 25.05
CA SER A 184 -3.13 19.45 25.85
C SER A 184 -1.83 19.93 25.19
N LYS A 185 -0.96 19.01 24.75
CA LYS A 185 0.31 19.35 24.07
C LYS A 185 0.11 20.19 22.81
N LEU A 186 -0.96 19.96 22.07
CA LEU A 186 -1.28 20.65 20.83
C LEU A 186 -2.23 21.84 21.05
N ALA A 187 -2.55 22.18 22.30
CA ALA A 187 -3.51 23.22 22.67
C ALA A 187 -4.86 23.08 21.92
N ILE A 188 -5.36 21.84 21.80
CA ILE A 188 -6.64 21.56 21.15
C ILE A 188 -7.77 21.85 22.12
N ASP A 189 -8.73 22.66 21.69
CA ASP A 189 -9.96 22.93 22.45
C ASP A 189 -10.68 21.61 22.78
N SER A 190 -11.21 21.51 24.01
CA SER A 190 -11.91 20.32 24.50
C SER A 190 -13.14 19.97 23.67
N HIS A 191 -13.80 20.95 23.06
CA HIS A 191 -14.98 20.77 22.22
C HIS A 191 -14.65 20.58 20.73
N ALA A 192 -13.39 20.81 20.34
CA ALA A 192 -12.98 20.66 18.95
C ALA A 192 -13.01 19.18 18.53
N VAL A 193 -13.51 18.94 17.32
CA VAL A 193 -13.42 17.64 16.65
C VAL A 193 -12.14 17.60 15.85
N VAL A 194 -11.35 16.53 16.04
CA VAL A 194 -10.00 16.41 15.48
C VAL A 194 -10.00 15.49 14.27
N ALA A 195 -9.66 16.02 13.11
CA ALA A 195 -9.32 15.28 11.91
C ALA A 195 -7.81 14.99 11.88
N LEU A 196 -7.41 13.79 11.44
CA LEU A 196 -6.02 13.39 11.30
C LEU A 196 -5.70 12.99 9.87
N PHE A 197 -4.62 13.52 9.33
CA PHE A 197 -3.95 13.02 8.13
C PHE A 197 -2.59 12.45 8.54
N VAL A 198 -2.24 11.27 7.99
CA VAL A 198 -0.92 10.66 8.17
C VAL A 198 -0.33 10.31 6.79
N GLY A 199 0.84 10.84 6.48
CA GLY A 199 1.49 10.56 5.20
C GLY A 199 2.52 11.61 4.78
N ARG A 200 3.16 11.38 3.64
CA ARG A 200 4.03 12.42 3.05
C ARG A 200 3.20 13.63 2.65
N LEU A 201 3.70 14.81 2.95
CA LEU A 201 3.17 16.06 2.43
C LEU A 201 3.73 16.25 1.01
N SER A 202 3.01 15.72 0.04
CA SER A 202 3.43 15.69 -1.35
C SER A 202 2.20 15.72 -2.26
N TYR A 203 1.96 16.86 -2.87
CA TYR A 203 0.82 17.05 -3.77
C TYR A 203 0.96 16.25 -5.08
N HIS A 204 2.19 15.95 -5.53
CA HIS A 204 2.44 15.18 -6.75
C HIS A 204 2.50 13.67 -6.53
N ALA A 205 2.78 13.21 -5.32
CA ALA A 205 3.08 11.78 -5.07
C ALA A 205 2.25 11.14 -3.95
N LYS A 206 1.29 11.88 -3.35
CA LYS A 206 0.38 11.33 -2.33
C LYS A 206 -1.04 11.83 -2.53
N SER A 207 -1.29 13.13 -2.33
CA SER A 207 -2.57 13.77 -2.59
C SER A 207 -2.43 15.29 -2.58
N HIS A 208 -3.20 15.98 -3.42
CA HIS A 208 -3.30 17.42 -3.37
C HIS A 208 -4.10 17.82 -2.13
N PRO A 209 -3.62 18.76 -1.28
CA PRO A 209 -4.29 19.10 -0.02
C PRO A 209 -5.58 19.92 -0.18
N GLN A 210 -5.77 20.58 -1.32
CA GLN A 210 -6.87 21.51 -1.56
C GLN A 210 -8.26 20.90 -1.31
N PRO A 211 -8.63 19.73 -1.85
CA PRO A 211 -9.94 19.14 -1.58
C PRO A 211 -10.17 18.87 -0.10
N MET A 212 -9.13 18.48 0.63
CA MET A 212 -9.19 18.22 2.06
C MET A 212 -9.46 19.51 2.85
N PHE A 213 -8.72 20.58 2.57
CA PHE A 213 -8.86 21.86 3.26
C PHE A 213 -10.22 22.50 2.99
N LEU A 214 -10.64 22.55 1.72
CA LEU A 214 -11.95 23.11 1.34
C LEU A 214 -13.12 22.34 1.97
N ALA A 215 -13.05 21.03 2.01
CA ALA A 215 -14.10 20.21 2.61
C ALA A 215 -14.19 20.38 4.13
N LEU A 216 -13.07 20.54 4.84
CA LEU A 216 -13.05 20.81 6.28
C LEU A 216 -13.55 22.22 6.60
N GLU A 217 -13.17 23.22 5.80
CA GLU A 217 -13.69 24.60 5.94
C GLU A 217 -15.22 24.61 5.77
N ALA A 218 -15.72 23.98 4.73
CA ALA A 218 -17.16 23.88 4.48
C ALA A 218 -17.89 23.12 5.61
N ALA A 219 -17.28 22.06 6.15
CA ALA A 219 -17.83 21.33 7.29
C ALA A 219 -17.86 22.18 8.57
N SER A 220 -16.78 22.92 8.88
CA SER A 220 -16.74 23.85 10.03
C SER A 220 -17.81 24.92 9.94
N LYS A 221 -17.94 25.58 8.78
CA LYS A 221 -18.97 26.61 8.55
C LYS A 221 -20.38 26.04 8.64
N ARG A 222 -20.61 24.84 8.13
CA ARG A 222 -21.92 24.18 8.14
C ARG A 222 -22.37 23.80 9.54
N THR A 223 -21.44 23.28 10.37
CA THR A 223 -21.75 22.77 11.71
C THR A 223 -21.63 23.82 12.80
N GLY A 224 -20.91 24.92 12.54
CA GLY A 224 -20.56 25.92 13.54
C GLY A 224 -19.61 25.39 14.64
N LYS A 225 -19.07 24.17 14.49
CA LYS A 225 -18.19 23.55 15.47
C LYS A 225 -16.72 23.76 15.12
N ALA A 226 -15.88 23.85 16.15
CA ALA A 226 -14.44 23.92 15.99
C ALA A 226 -13.90 22.61 15.44
N ILE A 227 -13.10 22.69 14.38
CA ILE A 227 -12.36 21.56 13.81
C ILE A 227 -10.87 21.84 13.94
N HIS A 228 -10.13 20.82 14.39
CA HIS A 228 -8.68 20.83 14.41
C HIS A 228 -8.14 19.76 13.46
N LEU A 229 -7.31 20.15 12.48
CA LEU A 229 -6.65 19.21 11.58
C LEU A 229 -5.20 18.98 12.03
N ILE A 230 -4.85 17.73 12.29
CA ILE A 230 -3.47 17.30 12.51
C ILE A 230 -2.92 16.74 11.20
N MET A 231 -1.87 17.36 10.67
CA MET A 231 -1.11 16.90 9.51
C MET A 231 0.17 16.21 9.98
N ALA A 232 0.09 14.90 10.31
CA ALA A 232 1.23 14.10 10.76
C ALA A 232 2.01 13.57 9.55
N GLY A 233 2.97 14.37 9.08
CA GLY A 233 3.70 14.06 7.85
C GLY A 233 5.03 14.78 7.76
N TRP A 234 5.66 14.71 6.58
CA TRP A 234 6.85 15.49 6.25
C TRP A 234 6.85 15.80 4.76
N ALA A 235 7.36 16.96 4.41
CA ALA A 235 7.61 17.37 3.04
C ALA A 235 9.04 17.00 2.62
N HIS A 236 9.26 16.81 1.32
CA HIS A 236 10.58 16.51 0.78
C HIS A 236 11.55 17.71 0.90
N ASN A 237 11.01 18.93 0.83
CA ASN A 237 11.75 20.17 0.98
C ASN A 237 10.88 21.24 1.65
N GLN A 238 11.52 22.37 2.01
CA GLN A 238 10.86 23.48 2.72
C GLN A 238 9.78 24.17 1.86
N ALA A 239 10.00 24.30 0.55
CA ALA A 239 9.02 24.94 -0.34
C ALA A 239 7.67 24.21 -0.33
N ILE A 240 7.68 22.86 -0.44
CA ILE A 240 6.46 22.06 -0.33
C ILE A 240 5.80 22.22 1.05
N GLN A 241 6.61 22.28 2.13
CA GLN A 241 6.08 22.50 3.46
C GLN A 241 5.38 23.86 3.55
N ASP A 242 5.99 24.90 3.01
CA ASP A 242 5.45 26.27 3.01
C ASP A 242 4.18 26.36 2.15
N ASP A 243 4.12 25.66 1.03
CA ASP A 243 2.91 25.56 0.20
C ASP A 243 1.74 24.94 0.98
N PHE A 244 1.97 23.84 1.71
CA PHE A 244 0.93 23.23 2.53
C PHE A 244 0.45 24.15 3.65
N VAL A 245 1.38 24.84 4.32
CA VAL A 245 1.04 25.81 5.39
C VAL A 245 0.26 27.01 4.84
N SER A 246 0.70 27.55 3.70
CA SER A 246 0.04 28.68 3.05
C SER A 246 -1.35 28.30 2.52
N ALA A 247 -1.46 27.14 1.88
CA ALA A 247 -2.74 26.61 1.40
C ALA A 247 -3.74 26.40 2.56
N ALA A 248 -3.29 25.86 3.69
CA ALA A 248 -4.15 25.71 4.87
C ALA A 248 -4.71 27.04 5.36
N LYS A 249 -3.87 28.08 5.48
CA LYS A 249 -4.30 29.42 5.92
C LYS A 249 -5.32 30.07 4.98
N ILE A 250 -5.17 29.84 3.67
CA ILE A 250 -6.04 30.43 2.65
C ILE A 250 -7.36 29.65 2.50
N LEU A 251 -7.28 28.31 2.47
CA LEU A 251 -8.39 27.44 2.05
C LEU A 251 -9.23 26.93 3.23
N CYS A 252 -8.69 26.94 4.45
CA CYS A 252 -9.45 26.54 5.64
C CYS A 252 -9.15 27.44 6.86
N PRO A 253 -9.40 28.75 6.75
CA PRO A 253 -9.10 29.72 7.83
C PRO A 253 -9.90 29.49 9.11
N SER A 254 -11.06 28.82 9.05
CA SER A 254 -11.87 28.46 10.21
C SER A 254 -11.43 27.16 10.91
N VAL A 255 -10.44 26.45 10.34
CA VAL A 255 -9.90 25.18 10.86
C VAL A 255 -8.52 25.43 11.45
N GLN A 256 -8.32 25.03 12.70
CA GLN A 256 -6.97 25.05 13.25
C GLN A 256 -6.15 23.92 12.66
N VAL A 257 -4.99 24.22 12.05
CA VAL A 257 -4.14 23.20 11.42
C VAL A 257 -2.79 23.12 12.12
N THR A 258 -2.41 21.92 12.55
CA THR A 258 -1.11 21.64 13.17
C THR A 258 -0.32 20.65 12.35
N PHE A 259 0.91 21.01 11.98
CA PHE A 259 1.84 20.16 11.27
C PHE A 259 2.78 19.47 12.25
N LEU A 260 2.85 18.13 12.19
CA LEU A 260 3.74 17.30 13.01
C LEU A 260 4.71 16.54 12.12
N ASP A 261 5.97 16.45 12.55
CA ASP A 261 6.97 15.66 11.82
C ASP A 261 6.70 14.16 11.97
N GLY A 262 6.08 13.57 10.95
CA GLY A 262 5.74 12.15 10.89
C GLY A 262 6.93 11.18 10.85
N ARG A 263 8.18 11.68 10.72
CA ARG A 263 9.40 10.86 10.84
C ARG A 263 9.69 10.50 12.29
N LYS A 264 9.23 11.33 13.23
CA LYS A 264 9.36 11.05 14.67
C LYS A 264 8.49 9.86 15.04
N GLU A 265 9.10 8.87 15.67
CA GLU A 265 8.44 7.62 16.06
C GLU A 265 7.24 7.88 16.98
N SER A 266 7.39 8.79 17.95
CA SER A 266 6.30 9.18 18.85
C SER A 266 5.10 9.75 18.10
N VAL A 267 5.31 10.59 17.08
CA VAL A 267 4.22 11.12 16.24
C VAL A 267 3.56 10.00 15.46
N ARG A 268 4.36 9.19 14.77
CA ARG A 268 3.86 8.09 13.94
C ARG A 268 3.06 7.06 14.74
N LYS A 269 3.49 6.74 15.96
CA LYS A 269 2.85 5.73 16.81
C LYS A 269 1.67 6.26 17.60
N THR A 270 1.63 7.53 17.94
CA THR A 270 0.70 8.01 18.97
C THR A 270 -0.17 9.21 18.57
N SER A 271 0.00 9.83 17.39
CA SER A 271 -0.86 10.94 16.94
C SER A 271 -2.33 10.53 16.72
N TRP A 272 -2.57 9.25 16.49
CA TRP A 272 -3.90 8.66 16.34
C TRP A 272 -4.82 8.92 17.54
N TYR A 273 -4.26 9.01 18.75
CA TYR A 273 -5.02 9.22 19.98
C TYR A 273 -5.73 10.57 20.05
N ALA A 274 -5.11 11.60 19.50
CA ALA A 274 -5.71 12.94 19.54
C ALA A 274 -6.98 13.03 18.67
N ALA A 275 -7.10 12.14 17.68
CA ALA A 275 -8.07 12.24 16.60
C ALA A 275 -9.44 11.67 16.92
N ASP A 276 -10.46 12.16 16.21
CA ASP A 276 -11.82 11.69 16.21
C ASP A 276 -12.18 10.97 14.90
N PHE A 277 -11.51 11.32 13.80
CA PHE A 277 -11.60 10.64 12.51
C PHE A 277 -10.33 10.84 11.68
N PHE A 278 -10.11 9.94 10.74
CA PHE A 278 -8.99 10.02 9.80
C PHE A 278 -9.46 10.52 8.44
N LYS A 279 -8.61 11.28 7.75
CA LYS A 279 -8.92 11.78 6.42
C LYS A 279 -7.71 11.70 5.50
N SER A 280 -7.89 11.09 4.31
CA SER A 280 -6.88 11.05 3.27
C SER A 280 -7.53 10.91 1.90
N LEU A 281 -7.32 11.89 1.03
CA LEU A 281 -7.92 11.94 -0.30
C LEU A 281 -6.83 11.67 -1.35
N SER A 282 -6.36 10.41 -1.44
CA SER A 282 -5.39 10.03 -2.47
C SER A 282 -5.99 10.21 -3.86
N ASP A 283 -5.23 10.86 -4.74
CA ASP A 283 -5.57 11.18 -6.14
C ASP A 283 -4.49 10.71 -7.11
N ASN A 284 -3.54 9.92 -6.62
CA ASN A 284 -2.33 9.55 -7.33
C ASN A 284 -2.38 8.10 -7.86
N ILE A 285 -1.94 7.90 -9.11
CA ILE A 285 -1.97 6.59 -9.79
C ILE A 285 -1.02 5.55 -9.18
N GLN A 286 -0.07 5.96 -8.36
CA GLN A 286 0.83 5.01 -7.68
C GLN A 286 0.26 4.41 -6.39
N GLU A 287 -0.91 4.86 -5.92
CA GLU A 287 -1.55 4.28 -4.73
C GLU A 287 -2.12 2.89 -5.07
N THR A 288 -1.63 1.86 -4.43
CA THR A 288 -1.99 0.47 -4.73
C THR A 288 -2.86 -0.20 -3.68
N PHE A 289 -2.82 0.28 -2.44
CA PHE A 289 -3.55 -0.35 -1.33
C PHE A 289 -4.10 0.68 -0.34
N GLY A 290 -3.22 1.36 0.39
CA GLY A 290 -3.62 2.31 1.44
C GLY A 290 -3.45 1.78 2.85
N LEU A 291 -2.21 1.63 3.30
CA LEU A 291 -1.94 1.21 4.69
C LEU A 291 -2.51 2.19 5.72
N THR A 292 -2.41 3.50 5.49
CA THR A 292 -2.81 4.50 6.48
C THR A 292 -4.31 4.52 6.80
N PRO A 293 -5.26 4.30 5.86
CA PRO A 293 -6.66 4.07 6.20
C PRO A 293 -6.87 2.82 7.07
N VAL A 294 -6.15 1.75 6.79
CA VAL A 294 -6.25 0.50 7.56
C VAL A 294 -5.68 0.68 8.97
N GLU A 295 -4.54 1.38 9.11
CA GLU A 295 -3.97 1.78 10.39
C GLU A 295 -4.94 2.64 11.21
N ALA A 296 -5.58 3.63 10.56
CA ALA A 296 -6.59 4.50 11.17
C ALA A 296 -7.79 3.68 11.68
N MET A 297 -8.32 2.78 10.87
CA MET A 297 -9.42 1.89 11.27
C MET A 297 -9.00 1.00 12.44
N SER A 298 -7.79 0.46 12.44
CA SER A 298 -7.26 -0.33 13.56
C SER A 298 -7.14 0.49 14.85
N ALA A 299 -6.78 1.78 14.73
CA ALA A 299 -6.78 2.72 15.85
C ALA A 299 -8.21 3.11 16.29
N GLY A 300 -9.24 2.64 15.60
CA GLY A 300 -10.64 2.93 15.88
C GLY A 300 -11.08 4.32 15.39
N LEU A 301 -10.48 4.81 14.33
CA LEU A 301 -10.92 6.04 13.71
C LEU A 301 -11.81 5.73 12.50
N PRO A 302 -13.03 6.28 12.42
CA PRO A 302 -13.77 6.28 11.17
C PRO A 302 -12.98 7.04 10.13
N VAL A 303 -13.03 6.60 8.88
CA VAL A 303 -12.19 7.13 7.82
C VAL A 303 -13.00 7.86 6.75
N VAL A 304 -12.47 8.97 6.23
CA VAL A 304 -13.00 9.69 5.07
C VAL A 304 -11.91 9.69 4.00
N ILE A 305 -12.08 8.86 2.98
CA ILE A 305 -11.05 8.62 1.97
C ILE A 305 -11.62 8.70 0.55
N SER A 306 -10.74 8.91 -0.44
CA SER A 306 -11.14 8.87 -1.84
C SER A 306 -11.55 7.47 -2.28
N ASN A 307 -12.61 7.38 -3.09
CA ASN A 307 -13.03 6.17 -3.81
C ASN A 307 -12.06 5.92 -4.98
N TRP A 308 -10.81 5.60 -4.66
CA TRP A 308 -9.69 5.61 -5.58
C TRP A 308 -8.78 4.39 -5.41
N ASN A 309 -8.44 3.73 -6.51
CA ASN A 309 -7.49 2.61 -6.55
C ASN A 309 -7.71 1.63 -5.36
N GLY A 310 -6.63 1.19 -4.71
CA GLY A 310 -6.70 0.29 -3.57
C GLY A 310 -7.40 0.85 -2.33
N TYR A 311 -7.48 2.18 -2.17
CA TYR A 311 -8.20 2.80 -1.04
C TYR A 311 -9.66 2.35 -0.99
N ARG A 312 -10.34 2.30 -2.14
CA ARG A 312 -11.77 1.94 -2.22
C ARG A 312 -12.10 0.57 -1.64
N GLU A 313 -11.13 -0.33 -1.63
CA GLU A 313 -11.33 -1.70 -1.16
C GLU A 313 -11.14 -1.83 0.35
N THR A 314 -10.54 -0.82 0.98
CA THR A 314 -10.27 -0.86 2.42
C THR A 314 -11.48 -0.45 3.28
N VAL A 315 -12.48 0.20 2.70
CA VAL A 315 -13.61 0.80 3.42
C VAL A 315 -14.94 0.29 2.87
N ARG A 316 -15.86 0.02 3.77
CA ARG A 316 -17.28 -0.20 3.46
C ARG A 316 -18.03 1.11 3.71
N ASP A 317 -18.43 1.78 2.62
CA ASP A 317 -19.06 3.09 2.65
C ASP A 317 -20.28 3.15 3.59
N GLY A 318 -20.34 4.17 4.45
CA GLY A 318 -21.40 4.34 5.44
C GLY A 318 -21.38 3.34 6.61
N VAL A 319 -20.46 2.38 6.63
CA VAL A 319 -20.38 1.32 7.66
C VAL A 319 -19.19 1.53 8.60
N ASN A 320 -18.00 1.74 8.06
CA ASN A 320 -16.77 1.95 8.83
C ASN A 320 -16.03 3.24 8.42
N GLY A 321 -16.61 4.01 7.53
CA GLY A 321 -16.09 5.27 7.00
C GLY A 321 -16.89 5.72 5.79
N TYR A 322 -16.33 6.68 5.05
CA TYR A 322 -16.92 7.23 3.85
C TYR A 322 -15.95 7.18 2.68
N LEU A 323 -16.44 6.72 1.53
CA LEU A 323 -15.77 6.77 0.24
C LEU A 323 -16.24 8.02 -0.51
N ILE A 324 -15.29 8.88 -0.87
CA ILE A 324 -15.56 10.13 -1.59
C ILE A 324 -15.34 9.90 -3.08
N ASP A 325 -16.35 10.17 -3.86
CA ASP A 325 -16.30 9.99 -5.31
C ASP A 325 -15.12 10.72 -5.92
N THR A 326 -14.34 9.94 -6.66
CA THR A 326 -13.07 10.37 -7.23
C THR A 326 -12.97 9.82 -8.64
N CYS A 327 -12.78 10.66 -9.63
CA CYS A 327 -12.73 10.28 -11.03
C CYS A 327 -11.55 10.92 -11.76
N MET A 328 -11.12 10.28 -12.83
CA MET A 328 -10.14 10.80 -13.79
C MET A 328 -10.65 10.56 -15.21
N PRO A 329 -10.09 11.24 -16.23
CA PRO A 329 -10.39 10.98 -17.62
C PRO A 329 -10.19 9.50 -17.99
N LYS A 330 -10.94 9.01 -18.96
CA LYS A 330 -10.75 7.66 -19.48
C LYS A 330 -9.37 7.49 -20.12
N PRO A 331 -8.87 6.25 -20.21
CA PRO A 331 -7.64 5.98 -20.95
C PRO A 331 -7.69 6.60 -22.36
N ASN A 332 -6.59 7.22 -22.77
CA ASN A 332 -6.42 7.94 -24.04
C ASN A 332 -7.11 9.32 -24.16
N GLU A 333 -7.78 9.82 -23.15
CA GLU A 333 -8.34 11.18 -23.14
C GLU A 333 -7.30 12.26 -22.74
N ALA A 334 -6.13 11.87 -22.21
CA ALA A 334 -4.99 12.76 -21.95
C ALA A 334 -3.73 12.23 -22.71
N PRO A 335 -3.69 12.32 -24.04
CA PRO A 335 -2.77 11.54 -24.86
C PRO A 335 -1.30 11.95 -24.77
N SER A 336 -0.98 13.12 -24.24
CA SER A 336 0.39 13.66 -24.30
C SER A 336 1.29 13.29 -23.10
N LEU A 337 0.75 12.93 -21.94
CA LEU A 337 1.55 12.74 -20.73
C LEU A 337 2.37 11.45 -20.74
N ALA A 338 1.78 10.34 -21.17
CA ALA A 338 2.47 9.06 -21.21
C ALA A 338 3.63 9.03 -22.22
N PRO A 339 3.48 9.53 -23.47
CA PRO A 339 4.60 9.69 -24.40
C PRO A 339 5.73 10.56 -23.87
N GLN A 340 5.43 11.69 -23.23
CA GLN A 340 6.44 12.58 -22.65
C GLN A 340 7.19 11.93 -21.46
N TYR A 341 6.53 11.04 -20.74
CA TYR A 341 7.21 10.23 -19.72
C TYR A 341 8.07 9.14 -20.37
N ALA A 342 7.58 8.50 -21.43
CA ALA A 342 8.30 7.44 -22.14
C ALA A 342 9.57 7.94 -22.84
N ASP A 343 9.57 9.14 -23.41
CA ASP A 343 10.73 9.76 -24.07
C ASP A 343 11.68 10.49 -23.11
N GLY A 344 11.35 10.54 -21.80
CA GLY A 344 12.16 11.20 -20.78
C GLY A 344 11.98 12.72 -20.67
N THR A 345 11.07 13.33 -21.43
CA THR A 345 10.72 14.77 -21.31
C THR A 345 10.16 15.08 -19.92
N LEU A 346 9.36 14.16 -19.37
CA LEU A 346 8.85 14.23 -18.00
C LEU A 346 9.58 13.24 -17.10
N SER A 347 10.06 13.71 -15.95
CA SER A 347 10.46 12.82 -14.87
C SER A 347 9.24 12.08 -14.30
N TYR A 348 9.48 10.96 -13.60
CA TYR A 348 8.39 10.21 -12.94
C TYR A 348 7.54 11.08 -12.03
N ASP A 349 8.16 11.91 -11.19
CA ASP A 349 7.44 12.77 -10.25
C ASP A 349 6.57 13.82 -10.98
N ARG A 350 7.05 14.39 -12.08
CA ARG A 350 6.25 15.31 -12.91
C ARG A 350 5.11 14.59 -13.59
N TYR A 351 5.37 13.41 -14.15
CA TYR A 351 4.34 12.60 -14.80
C TYR A 351 3.19 12.28 -13.85
N ILE A 352 3.47 11.66 -12.69
CA ILE A 352 2.43 11.33 -11.72
C ILE A 352 1.73 12.57 -11.15
N GLY A 353 2.46 13.68 -11.01
CA GLY A 353 1.93 14.95 -10.56
C GLY A 353 0.95 15.57 -11.56
N TYR A 354 1.26 15.56 -12.86
CA TYR A 354 0.34 16.03 -13.89
C TYR A 354 -0.87 15.11 -14.05
N VAL A 355 -0.69 13.79 -13.93
CA VAL A 355 -1.81 12.87 -13.95
C VAL A 355 -2.73 13.12 -12.75
N SER A 356 -2.20 13.36 -11.55
CA SER A 356 -3.04 13.63 -10.38
C SER A 356 -3.85 14.95 -10.51
N GLN A 357 -3.35 15.94 -11.27
CA GLN A 357 -4.11 17.16 -11.55
C GLN A 357 -5.34 16.93 -12.45
N THR A 358 -5.40 15.82 -13.16
CA THR A 358 -6.59 15.42 -13.94
C THR A 358 -7.61 14.65 -13.11
N THR A 359 -7.29 14.35 -11.84
CA THR A 359 -8.16 13.59 -10.94
C THR A 359 -9.02 14.55 -10.12
N ALA A 360 -10.34 14.39 -10.23
CA ALA A 360 -11.31 15.19 -9.49
C ALA A 360 -11.85 14.43 -8.28
N VAL A 361 -11.89 15.10 -7.12
CA VAL A 361 -12.48 14.60 -5.87
C VAL A 361 -13.74 15.41 -5.56
N ASP A 362 -14.85 14.77 -5.21
CA ASP A 362 -16.09 15.44 -4.86
C ASP A 362 -15.97 16.12 -3.48
N ILE A 363 -15.66 17.43 -3.52
CA ILE A 363 -15.50 18.26 -2.32
C ILE A 363 -16.81 18.41 -1.56
N ARG A 364 -17.96 18.42 -2.25
CA ARG A 364 -19.29 18.56 -1.61
C ARG A 364 -19.62 17.30 -0.80
N GLN A 365 -19.50 16.12 -1.40
CA GLN A 365 -19.68 14.84 -0.72
C GLN A 365 -18.71 14.71 0.46
N CYS A 366 -17.45 15.08 0.26
CA CYS A 366 -16.43 15.09 1.32
C CYS A 366 -16.79 16.00 2.49
N SER A 367 -17.28 17.22 2.20
CA SER A 367 -17.74 18.16 3.21
C SER A 367 -18.94 17.60 4.01
N GLN A 368 -19.90 16.95 3.33
CA GLN A 368 -21.05 16.33 3.99
C GLN A 368 -20.62 15.18 4.91
N ALA A 369 -19.72 14.32 4.48
CA ALA A 369 -19.15 13.24 5.30
C ALA A 369 -18.41 13.78 6.53
N CYS A 370 -17.58 14.82 6.35
CA CYS A 370 -16.89 15.48 7.46
C CYS A 370 -17.90 16.13 8.44
N ALA A 371 -18.91 16.83 7.92
CA ALA A 371 -19.92 17.49 8.76
C ALA A 371 -20.71 16.47 9.60
N ALA A 372 -21.09 15.33 9.01
CA ALA A 372 -21.76 14.25 9.73
C ALA A 372 -20.92 13.72 10.89
N LEU A 373 -19.61 13.52 10.65
CA LEU A 373 -18.68 13.08 11.70
C LEU A 373 -18.40 14.18 12.74
N VAL A 374 -18.47 15.44 12.37
CA VAL A 374 -18.30 16.57 13.31
C VAL A 374 -19.53 16.73 14.20
N ASP A 375 -20.72 16.59 13.63
CA ASP A 375 -21.99 16.82 14.35
C ASP A 375 -22.39 15.69 15.28
N ASP A 376 -22.19 14.44 14.85
CA ASP A 376 -22.74 13.26 15.52
C ASP A 376 -21.66 12.39 16.18
N ALA A 377 -21.55 12.50 17.51
CA ALA A 377 -20.63 11.69 18.30
C ALA A 377 -21.05 10.22 18.36
N ALA A 378 -22.36 9.91 18.32
CA ALA A 378 -22.84 8.54 18.32
C ALA A 378 -22.54 7.84 16.99
N LEU A 379 -22.69 8.57 15.89
CA LEU A 379 -22.26 8.08 14.56
C LEU A 379 -20.74 7.79 14.53
N ARG A 380 -19.92 8.72 15.05
CA ARG A 380 -18.48 8.49 15.17
C ARG A 380 -18.16 7.20 15.95
N ALA A 381 -18.79 7.01 17.10
CA ALA A 381 -18.61 5.82 17.93
C ALA A 381 -19.02 4.53 17.21
N LYS A 382 -20.17 4.55 16.51
CA LYS A 382 -20.65 3.43 15.71
C LYS A 382 -19.68 3.05 14.59
N LEU A 383 -19.26 4.03 13.79
CA LEU A 383 -18.32 3.79 12.68
C LEU A 383 -16.94 3.39 13.19
N SER A 384 -16.49 3.93 14.33
CA SER A 384 -15.24 3.57 15.01
C SER A 384 -15.21 2.08 15.40
N ALA A 385 -16.28 1.58 16.02
CA ALA A 385 -16.38 0.16 16.40
C ALA A 385 -16.32 -0.75 15.16
N ALA A 386 -17.10 -0.40 14.11
CA ALA A 386 -17.12 -1.15 12.86
C ALA A 386 -15.77 -1.09 12.12
N ALA A 387 -15.09 0.05 12.14
CA ALA A 387 -13.77 0.24 11.53
C ALA A 387 -12.72 -0.68 12.18
N ARG A 388 -12.69 -0.70 13.50
CA ARG A 388 -11.76 -1.56 14.27
C ARG A 388 -12.00 -3.03 14.01
N GLU A 389 -13.25 -3.45 14.03
CA GLU A 389 -13.63 -4.84 13.77
C GLU A 389 -13.24 -5.25 12.34
N HIS A 390 -13.55 -4.43 11.35
CA HIS A 390 -13.18 -4.68 9.97
C HIS A 390 -11.66 -4.79 9.78
N ALA A 391 -10.87 -3.89 10.37
CA ALA A 391 -9.42 -3.95 10.28
C ALA A 391 -8.88 -5.27 10.86
N ARG A 392 -9.38 -5.70 12.02
CA ARG A 392 -8.96 -6.95 12.67
C ARG A 392 -9.33 -8.20 11.88
N GLN A 393 -10.54 -8.25 11.36
CA GLN A 393 -11.05 -9.42 10.64
C GLN A 393 -10.46 -9.56 9.24
N THR A 394 -10.00 -8.45 8.62
CA THR A 394 -9.62 -8.46 7.22
C THR A 394 -8.13 -8.21 7.01
N TYR A 395 -7.52 -7.31 7.80
CA TYR A 395 -6.17 -6.80 7.54
C TYR A 395 -5.14 -7.10 8.64
N ASP A 396 -5.54 -7.76 9.74
CA ASP A 396 -4.56 -8.20 10.72
C ASP A 396 -3.63 -9.26 10.12
N TRP A 397 -2.34 -9.19 10.42
CA TRP A 397 -1.37 -10.18 9.95
C TRP A 397 -1.73 -11.62 10.32
N ARG A 398 -2.47 -11.83 11.42
CA ARG A 398 -3.02 -13.16 11.81
C ARG A 398 -3.98 -13.72 10.76
N VAL A 399 -4.62 -12.86 9.97
CA VAL A 399 -5.53 -13.24 8.89
C VAL A 399 -4.81 -13.29 7.55
N ILE A 400 -3.83 -12.43 7.36
CA ILE A 400 -3.12 -12.28 6.07
C ILE A 400 -2.02 -13.34 5.90
N ILE A 401 -1.19 -13.62 6.91
CA ILE A 401 -0.10 -14.61 6.80
C ILE A 401 -0.62 -15.99 6.38
N PRO A 402 -1.73 -16.54 6.92
CA PRO A 402 -2.29 -17.79 6.42
C PRO A 402 -2.64 -17.80 4.92
N GLN A 403 -2.93 -16.64 4.30
CA GLN A 403 -3.17 -16.57 2.86
C GLN A 403 -1.87 -16.73 2.07
N TYR A 404 -0.77 -16.15 2.56
CA TYR A 404 0.57 -16.36 1.98
C TYR A 404 1.00 -17.82 2.10
N LEU A 405 0.82 -18.45 3.28
CA LEU A 405 1.19 -19.85 3.50
C LEU A 405 0.43 -20.78 2.57
N ARG A 406 -0.88 -20.61 2.43
CA ARG A 406 -1.69 -21.38 1.46
C ARG A 406 -1.21 -21.20 0.02
N LEU A 407 -0.88 -19.97 -0.38
CA LEU A 407 -0.31 -19.72 -1.70
C LEU A 407 1.03 -20.45 -1.87
N PHE A 408 1.93 -20.35 -0.91
CA PHE A 408 3.24 -20.98 -0.97
C PHE A 408 3.14 -22.51 -1.05
N GLU A 409 2.21 -23.12 -0.32
CA GLU A 409 1.90 -24.54 -0.38
C GLU A 409 1.34 -24.93 -1.77
N GLN A 410 0.40 -24.16 -2.32
CA GLN A 410 -0.14 -24.38 -3.66
C GLN A 410 0.96 -24.32 -4.74
N LEU A 411 1.85 -23.33 -4.68
CA LEU A 411 2.98 -23.21 -5.61
C LEU A 411 3.94 -24.41 -5.49
N SER A 412 4.25 -24.84 -4.26
CA SER A 412 5.12 -25.99 -4.00
C SER A 412 4.51 -27.29 -4.50
N SER A 413 3.22 -27.50 -4.29
CA SER A 413 2.48 -28.67 -4.77
C SER A 413 2.41 -28.73 -6.30
N ALA A 414 2.12 -27.60 -6.95
CA ALA A 414 2.10 -27.49 -8.41
C ALA A 414 3.48 -27.82 -9.02
N ARG A 415 4.55 -27.34 -8.38
CA ARG A 415 5.93 -27.62 -8.80
C ARG A 415 6.30 -29.09 -8.64
N ALA A 416 5.97 -29.72 -7.52
CA ALA A 416 6.24 -31.14 -7.26
C ALA A 416 5.53 -32.06 -8.28
N GLY A 417 4.24 -31.75 -8.59
CA GLY A 417 3.49 -32.51 -9.61
C GLY A 417 4.11 -32.41 -11.00
N ALA A 418 4.63 -31.27 -11.39
CA ALA A 418 5.30 -31.07 -12.67
C ALA A 418 6.66 -31.82 -12.75
N GLY A 419 7.42 -31.91 -11.64
CA GLY A 419 8.65 -32.69 -11.55
C GLY A 419 8.41 -34.17 -11.72
N GLN A 420 7.36 -34.73 -11.14
CA GLN A 420 7.00 -36.15 -11.31
C GLN A 420 6.58 -36.47 -12.73
N ALA A 421 5.80 -35.60 -13.39
CA ALA A 421 5.39 -35.82 -14.78
C ALA A 421 6.56 -35.82 -15.77
N ARG A 422 7.65 -35.11 -15.52
CA ARG A 422 8.86 -35.09 -16.34
C ARG A 422 9.71 -36.34 -16.15
N ASN A 423 9.71 -36.95 -14.97
CA ASN A 423 10.47 -38.16 -14.67
C ASN A 423 9.72 -39.44 -15.11
N ALA A 424 8.44 -39.31 -15.49
CA ALA A 424 7.60 -40.43 -15.96
C ALA A 424 7.58 -40.57 -17.50
N VAL A 425 8.27 -39.69 -18.24
CA VAL A 425 8.48 -39.73 -19.70
C VAL A 425 9.95 -40.03 -19.99
#